data_54c2dd747600ddd42447d1ae289e57c5
#
_entry.id   54c2dd747600ddd42447d1ae289e57c5
#
_cell.length_a   1.000
_cell.length_b   1.000
_cell.length_c   1.000
_cell.angle_alpha   90.00
_cell.angle_beta   90.00
_cell.angle_gamma   90.00
#
_symmetry.space_group_name_H-M   'P 1'
#
loop_
_entity.id
_entity.type
_entity.pdbx_description
1 polymer ?
#
loop_
_entity_poly.entity_id
_entity_poly.type
_entity_poly.pdbx_seq_one_letter_code
_entity_poly.pdbx_strand_id
1 'polypeptide(L)'
;MAVITIQNITKQFGGLVAIENLDLTVKELSIHSVIGPNGAGKTTLFNCITGFYRPEAGQIFLEDHPLVGLNPDQIVRHGIARTYQNIRLFPNLTALENILVGQHSHLHANFFGIVFGSRATRREEKQANQEALNLLRFVNLTGKGDFLAKNLPYGDQRRLEIARALASRPKVLLLDEPAAGMNPKESQDLMDFIRHLRDELKITILLIEHQMRVVMGISEQVTVLDYGKKIAEGLPSEVQCNPQVIEAYLGKGSAAKPCAA
;
A
#
# COMPACT_ATOMS: atom_id res chain seq x y z
N MET A 1 13.57 -13.55 0.30
CA MET A 1 13.55 -13.54 -1.20
C MET A 1 12.94 -12.22 -1.67
N ALA A 2 12.99 -11.90 -2.97
CA ALA A 2 12.26 -10.76 -3.53
C ALA A 2 10.79 -11.13 -3.70
N VAL A 3 9.86 -10.26 -3.29
CA VAL A 3 8.42 -10.45 -3.49
C VAL A 3 7.89 -9.59 -4.63
N ILE A 4 8.42 -8.37 -4.81
CA ILE A 4 8.18 -7.54 -6.00
C ILE A 4 9.50 -7.29 -6.69
N THR A 5 9.54 -7.52 -8.00
CA THR A 5 10.68 -7.18 -8.86
C THR A 5 10.17 -6.35 -10.03
N ILE A 6 10.74 -5.18 -10.19
CA ILE A 6 10.45 -4.24 -11.26
C ILE A 6 11.72 -4.11 -12.09
N GLN A 7 11.60 -4.29 -13.42
CA GLN A 7 12.72 -4.30 -14.35
C GLN A 7 12.48 -3.30 -15.47
N ASN A 8 13.29 -2.26 -15.51
CA ASN A 8 13.36 -1.25 -16.56
C ASN A 8 12.00 -0.65 -16.94
N ILE A 9 11.09 -0.42 -15.96
CA ILE A 9 9.79 0.14 -16.30
C ILE A 9 9.90 1.58 -16.74
N THR A 10 9.19 1.90 -17.83
CA THR A 10 9.02 3.25 -18.33
C THR A 10 7.54 3.54 -18.49
N LYS A 11 7.09 4.70 -17.97
CA LYS A 11 5.72 5.20 -18.10
C LYS A 11 5.70 6.63 -18.62
N GLN A 12 4.94 6.85 -19.68
CA GLN A 12 4.80 8.15 -20.33
C GLN A 12 3.33 8.59 -20.41
N PHE A 13 3.10 9.89 -20.37
CA PHE A 13 1.81 10.52 -20.60
C PHE A 13 1.99 11.62 -21.66
N GLY A 14 1.63 11.31 -22.90
CA GLY A 14 1.94 12.20 -24.02
C GLY A 14 3.45 12.42 -24.14
N GLY A 15 3.90 13.68 -24.04
CA GLY A 15 5.33 14.02 -24.07
C GLY A 15 6.05 13.96 -22.71
N LEU A 16 5.32 13.67 -21.60
CA LEU A 16 5.90 13.63 -20.26
C LEU A 16 6.29 12.20 -19.89
N VAL A 17 7.58 11.98 -19.60
CA VAL A 17 8.07 10.73 -19.02
C VAL A 17 7.91 10.81 -17.50
N ALA A 18 6.98 10.04 -16.94
CA ALA A 18 6.68 10.03 -15.50
C ALA A 18 7.53 9.01 -14.72
N ILE A 19 7.96 7.93 -15.38
CA ILE A 19 8.94 6.94 -14.88
C ILE A 19 9.83 6.58 -16.04
N GLU A 20 11.16 6.56 -15.81
CA GLU A 20 12.16 6.28 -16.82
C GLU A 20 13.13 5.20 -16.35
N ASN A 21 13.10 4.03 -17.00
CA ASN A 21 14.00 2.88 -16.78
C ASN A 21 14.18 2.53 -15.30
N LEU A 22 13.06 2.42 -14.56
CA LEU A 22 13.09 2.16 -13.13
C LEU A 22 13.26 0.67 -12.83
N ASP A 23 14.29 0.34 -12.05
CA ASP A 23 14.50 -0.96 -11.42
C ASP A 23 14.23 -0.84 -9.92
N LEU A 24 13.43 -1.75 -9.36
CA LEU A 24 13.14 -1.82 -7.93
C LEU A 24 12.96 -3.28 -7.49
N THR A 25 13.53 -3.61 -6.34
CA THR A 25 13.34 -4.93 -5.72
C THR A 25 12.86 -4.76 -4.29
N VAL A 26 11.71 -5.33 -3.97
CA VAL A 26 11.14 -5.33 -2.62
C VAL A 26 11.35 -6.71 -2.01
N LYS A 27 11.98 -6.74 -0.82
CA LYS A 27 12.20 -7.98 -0.08
C LYS A 27 10.92 -8.44 0.61
N GLU A 28 10.75 -9.75 0.67
CA GLU A 28 9.65 -10.38 1.39
C GLU A 28 9.70 -10.03 2.88
N LEU A 29 8.52 -9.85 3.49
CA LEU A 29 8.35 -9.55 4.92
C LEU A 29 9.06 -8.27 5.39
N SER A 30 9.33 -7.35 4.49
CA SER A 30 9.95 -6.05 4.79
C SER A 30 8.95 -4.89 4.69
N ILE A 31 9.33 -3.76 5.30
CA ILE A 31 8.72 -2.47 5.07
C ILE A 31 9.67 -1.67 4.18
N HIS A 32 9.30 -1.50 2.92
CA HIS A 32 10.07 -0.74 1.93
C HIS A 32 9.36 0.56 1.63
N SER A 33 10.05 1.69 1.77
CA SER A 33 9.49 3.00 1.44
C SER A 33 9.98 3.54 0.11
N VAL A 34 9.07 4.13 -0.66
CA VAL A 34 9.37 4.91 -1.87
C VAL A 34 9.11 6.37 -1.55
N ILE A 35 10.15 7.17 -1.58
CA ILE A 35 10.09 8.60 -1.27
C ILE A 35 10.53 9.45 -2.46
N GLY A 36 10.38 10.75 -2.37
CA GLY A 36 10.81 11.72 -3.37
C GLY A 36 9.92 12.96 -3.38
N PRO A 37 10.34 14.04 -4.06
CA PRO A 37 9.55 15.25 -4.21
C PRO A 37 8.18 15.02 -4.86
N ASN A 38 7.31 16.04 -4.82
CA ASN A 38 6.06 16.00 -5.57
C ASN A 38 6.35 15.91 -7.07
N GLY A 39 5.63 15.05 -7.79
CA GLY A 39 5.89 14.81 -9.20
C GLY A 39 7.04 13.83 -9.51
N ALA A 40 7.72 13.27 -8.51
CA ALA A 40 8.81 12.31 -8.72
C ALA A 40 8.40 10.97 -9.34
N GLY A 41 7.11 10.68 -9.52
CA GLY A 41 6.62 9.45 -10.15
C GLY A 41 6.10 8.39 -9.17
N LYS A 42 6.09 8.63 -7.85
CA LYS A 42 5.69 7.66 -6.81
C LYS A 42 4.29 7.06 -7.03
N THR A 43 3.28 7.90 -7.17
CA THR A 43 1.89 7.46 -7.42
C THR A 43 1.75 6.76 -8.77
N THR A 44 2.52 7.21 -9.78
CA THR A 44 2.58 6.54 -11.10
C THR A 44 3.14 5.13 -10.96
N LEU A 45 4.18 4.93 -10.16
CA LEU A 45 4.74 3.62 -9.84
C LEU A 45 3.67 2.70 -9.21
N PHE A 46 2.96 3.17 -8.20
CA PHE A 46 1.88 2.40 -7.57
C PHE A 46 0.76 2.07 -8.56
N ASN A 47 0.40 3.00 -9.44
CA ASN A 47 -0.59 2.75 -10.48
C ASN A 47 -0.12 1.71 -11.50
N CYS A 48 1.18 1.65 -11.82
CA CYS A 48 1.74 0.59 -12.65
C CYS A 48 1.71 -0.77 -11.94
N ILE A 49 2.11 -0.84 -10.66
CA ILE A 49 2.08 -2.09 -9.87
C ILE A 49 0.65 -2.63 -9.74
N THR A 50 -0.34 -1.75 -9.60
CA THR A 50 -1.74 -2.12 -9.38
C THR A 50 -2.58 -2.23 -10.67
N GLY A 51 -1.94 -2.12 -11.85
CA GLY A 51 -2.60 -2.32 -13.15
C GLY A 51 -3.51 -1.17 -13.60
N PHE A 52 -3.54 -0.04 -12.88
CA PHE A 52 -4.26 1.16 -13.33
C PHE A 52 -3.56 1.81 -14.53
N TYR A 53 -2.23 1.71 -14.60
CA TYR A 53 -1.46 2.16 -15.75
C TYR A 53 -0.61 1.01 -16.29
N ARG A 54 -0.67 0.82 -17.60
CA ARG A 54 0.24 -0.09 -18.29
C ARG A 54 1.51 0.68 -18.61
N PRO A 55 2.71 0.21 -18.20
CA PRO A 55 3.97 0.81 -18.63
C PRO A 55 4.20 0.58 -20.13
N GLU A 56 4.89 1.49 -20.80
CA GLU A 56 5.29 1.39 -22.20
C GLU A 56 6.42 0.40 -22.41
N ALA A 57 7.29 0.24 -21.39
CA ALA A 57 8.39 -0.72 -21.42
C ALA A 57 8.65 -1.30 -20.03
N GLY A 58 9.36 -2.43 -20.01
CA GLY A 58 9.76 -3.12 -18.79
C GLY A 58 8.72 -4.12 -18.27
N GLN A 59 9.04 -4.74 -17.13
CA GLN A 59 8.22 -5.79 -16.51
C GLN A 59 8.09 -5.55 -15.01
N ILE A 60 6.98 -6.02 -14.44
CA ILE A 60 6.72 -6.05 -13.00
C ILE A 60 6.33 -7.47 -12.65
N PHE A 61 6.97 -8.04 -11.64
CA PHE A 61 6.71 -9.38 -11.14
C PHE A 61 6.29 -9.34 -9.68
N LEU A 62 5.32 -10.16 -9.33
CA LEU A 62 5.06 -10.59 -7.96
C LEU A 62 5.57 -12.02 -7.83
N GLU A 63 6.62 -12.20 -7.03
CA GLU A 63 7.39 -13.46 -7.06
C GLU A 63 7.82 -13.73 -8.52
N ASP A 64 7.38 -14.84 -9.12
CA ASP A 64 7.67 -15.19 -10.52
C ASP A 64 6.52 -14.89 -11.50
N HIS A 65 5.43 -14.24 -11.01
CA HIS A 65 4.24 -13.97 -11.82
C HIS A 65 4.29 -12.58 -12.44
N PRO A 66 4.27 -12.45 -13.78
CA PRO A 66 4.25 -11.15 -14.45
C PRO A 66 2.90 -10.46 -14.23
N LEU A 67 2.96 -9.16 -13.86
CA LEU A 67 1.77 -8.35 -13.58
C LEU A 67 1.39 -7.40 -14.72
N VAL A 68 2.34 -7.08 -15.62
CA VAL A 68 2.09 -6.13 -16.71
C VAL A 68 1.03 -6.67 -17.65
N GLY A 69 -0.04 -5.90 -17.85
CA GLY A 69 -1.18 -6.28 -18.69
C GLY A 69 -2.34 -6.94 -17.95
N LEU A 70 -2.17 -7.26 -16.65
CA LEU A 70 -3.28 -7.70 -15.81
C LEU A 70 -4.17 -6.52 -15.41
N ASN A 71 -5.47 -6.79 -15.27
CA ASN A 71 -6.41 -5.83 -14.70
C ASN A 71 -6.27 -5.73 -13.17
N PRO A 72 -6.71 -4.62 -12.54
CA PRO A 72 -6.59 -4.45 -11.08
C PRO A 72 -7.22 -5.57 -10.25
N ASP A 73 -8.36 -6.13 -10.67
CA ASP A 73 -9.00 -7.25 -9.97
C ASP A 73 -8.15 -8.54 -10.01
N GLN A 74 -7.46 -8.79 -11.12
CA GLN A 74 -6.53 -9.91 -11.25
C GLN A 74 -5.32 -9.72 -10.34
N ILE A 75 -4.77 -8.50 -10.28
CA ILE A 75 -3.63 -8.17 -9.41
C ILE A 75 -3.99 -8.35 -7.93
N VAL A 76 -5.21 -7.94 -7.51
CA VAL A 76 -5.71 -8.22 -6.16
C VAL A 76 -5.76 -9.73 -5.89
N ARG A 77 -6.24 -10.54 -6.84
CA ARG A 77 -6.27 -12.01 -6.70
C ARG A 77 -4.88 -12.65 -6.64
N HIS A 78 -3.87 -12.02 -7.25
CA HIS A 78 -2.47 -12.45 -7.11
C HIS A 78 -1.87 -12.10 -5.74
N GLY A 79 -2.52 -11.22 -4.95
CA GLY A 79 -2.12 -10.91 -3.59
C GLY A 79 -1.52 -9.52 -3.40
N ILE A 80 -1.86 -8.54 -4.23
CA ILE A 80 -1.50 -7.14 -4.02
C ILE A 80 -2.75 -6.34 -3.66
N ALA A 81 -2.76 -5.71 -2.49
CA ALA A 81 -3.79 -4.75 -2.10
C ALA A 81 -3.20 -3.36 -1.93
N ARG A 82 -4.04 -2.32 -2.06
CA ARG A 82 -3.63 -0.92 -1.93
C ARG A 82 -4.65 -0.11 -1.15
N THR A 83 -4.16 0.78 -0.28
CA THR A 83 -4.92 1.92 0.23
C THR A 83 -4.62 3.16 -0.62
N TYR A 84 -5.41 4.21 -0.48
CA TYR A 84 -5.26 5.43 -1.25
C TYR A 84 -4.96 6.62 -0.35
N GLN A 85 -4.30 7.64 -0.88
CA GLN A 85 -4.02 8.89 -0.16
C GLN A 85 -5.32 9.49 0.42
N ASN A 86 -6.35 9.62 -0.41
CA ASN A 86 -7.69 9.96 0.06
C ASN A 86 -8.45 8.68 0.39
N ILE A 87 -8.96 8.58 1.61
CA ILE A 87 -9.72 7.42 2.09
C ILE A 87 -10.87 7.09 1.13
N ARG A 88 -10.90 5.88 0.59
CA ARG A 88 -11.92 5.41 -0.34
C ARG A 88 -12.79 4.33 0.30
N LEU A 89 -13.53 4.69 1.33
CA LEU A 89 -14.54 3.82 1.91
C LEU A 89 -15.89 4.00 1.21
N PHE A 90 -16.78 3.03 1.36
CA PHE A 90 -18.20 3.17 1.03
C PHE A 90 -18.89 3.87 2.20
N PRO A 91 -19.18 5.18 2.09
CA PRO A 91 -19.52 6.01 3.25
C PRO A 91 -20.86 5.63 3.89
N ASN A 92 -21.78 5.07 3.12
CA ASN A 92 -23.12 4.67 3.55
C ASN A 92 -23.22 3.17 3.91
N LEU A 93 -22.12 2.42 3.82
CA LEU A 93 -22.01 1.07 4.35
C LEU A 93 -21.42 1.13 5.77
N THR A 94 -21.76 0.13 6.56
CA THR A 94 -21.16 -0.06 7.90
C THR A 94 -19.69 -0.45 7.80
N ALA A 95 -18.97 -0.39 8.92
CA ALA A 95 -17.59 -0.83 8.98
C ALA A 95 -17.45 -2.32 8.61
N LEU A 96 -18.36 -3.16 9.11
CA LEU A 96 -18.38 -4.58 8.77
C LEU A 96 -18.62 -4.81 7.29
N GLU A 97 -19.61 -4.15 6.70
CA GLU A 97 -19.93 -4.26 5.26
C GLU A 97 -18.76 -3.79 4.37
N ASN A 98 -18.04 -2.73 4.76
CA ASN A 98 -16.84 -2.30 4.04
C ASN A 98 -15.78 -3.41 3.98
N ILE A 99 -15.57 -4.15 5.07
CA ILE A 99 -14.62 -5.27 5.10
C ILE A 99 -15.12 -6.43 4.25
N LEU A 100 -16.42 -6.76 4.33
CA LEU A 100 -17.03 -7.81 3.51
C LEU A 100 -16.88 -7.54 2.01
N VAL A 101 -17.00 -6.27 1.58
CA VAL A 101 -16.69 -5.89 0.19
C VAL A 101 -15.25 -6.23 -0.19
N GLY A 102 -14.29 -6.03 0.72
CA GLY A 102 -12.89 -6.40 0.50
C GLY A 102 -12.65 -7.91 0.30
N GLN A 103 -13.52 -8.76 0.85
CA GLN A 103 -13.43 -10.23 0.71
C GLN A 103 -13.96 -10.74 -0.64
N HIS A 104 -14.64 -9.90 -1.42
CA HIS A 104 -15.32 -10.32 -2.66
C HIS A 104 -14.40 -11.06 -3.65
N SER A 105 -13.10 -10.75 -3.66
CA SER A 105 -12.11 -11.43 -4.52
C SER A 105 -11.95 -12.93 -4.22
N HIS A 106 -12.36 -13.39 -3.03
CA HIS A 106 -12.23 -14.77 -2.56
C HIS A 106 -13.57 -15.50 -2.40
N LEU A 107 -14.70 -14.80 -2.55
CA LEU A 107 -16.01 -15.44 -2.45
C LEU A 107 -16.33 -16.14 -3.78
N HIS A 108 -16.67 -17.42 -3.68
CA HIS A 108 -17.02 -18.27 -4.83
C HIS A 108 -18.51 -18.53 -4.95
N ALA A 109 -19.34 -17.79 -4.20
CA ALA A 109 -20.79 -18.00 -4.23
C ALA A 109 -21.35 -17.84 -5.66
N ASN A 110 -21.80 -18.93 -6.25
CA ASN A 110 -22.46 -18.94 -7.55
C ASN A 110 -23.84 -18.26 -7.43
N PHE A 111 -24.25 -17.53 -8.47
CA PHE A 111 -25.54 -16.85 -8.55
C PHE A 111 -26.70 -17.76 -8.13
N PHE A 112 -26.73 -19.02 -8.58
CA PHE A 112 -27.74 -20.02 -8.20
C PHE A 112 -27.67 -20.37 -6.71
N GLY A 113 -26.47 -20.46 -6.11
CA GLY A 113 -26.29 -20.73 -4.68
C GLY A 113 -26.86 -19.60 -3.80
N ILE A 114 -26.71 -18.36 -4.23
CA ILE A 114 -27.25 -17.16 -3.56
C ILE A 114 -28.78 -17.17 -3.63
N VAL A 115 -29.35 -17.36 -4.84
CA VAL A 115 -30.80 -17.33 -5.08
C VAL A 115 -31.52 -18.45 -4.33
N PHE A 116 -30.93 -19.66 -4.24
CA PHE A 116 -31.55 -20.81 -3.58
C PHE A 116 -31.12 -20.98 -2.10
N GLY A 117 -30.31 -20.07 -1.55
CA GLY A 117 -29.93 -20.05 -0.14
C GLY A 117 -29.27 -21.35 0.32
N SER A 118 -28.35 -21.89 -0.50
CA SER A 118 -27.74 -23.20 -0.24
C SER A 118 -27.01 -23.23 1.11
N ARG A 119 -26.92 -24.42 1.73
CA ARG A 119 -26.19 -24.61 3.01
C ARG A 119 -24.70 -24.21 2.86
N ALA A 120 -24.12 -24.37 1.67
CA ALA A 120 -22.74 -23.95 1.38
C ALA A 120 -22.62 -22.42 1.40
N THR A 121 -23.51 -21.70 0.73
CA THR A 121 -23.55 -20.23 0.72
C THR A 121 -23.71 -19.66 2.14
N ARG A 122 -24.61 -20.20 2.95
CA ARG A 122 -24.79 -19.77 4.35
C ARG A 122 -23.55 -20.01 5.23
N ARG A 123 -22.81 -21.09 4.96
CA ARG A 123 -21.54 -21.34 5.67
C ARG A 123 -20.47 -20.34 5.26
N GLU A 124 -20.34 -20.06 3.96
CA GLU A 124 -19.41 -19.08 3.41
C GLU A 124 -19.69 -17.68 3.94
N GLU A 125 -20.97 -17.25 3.96
CA GLU A 125 -21.38 -15.96 4.55
C GLU A 125 -21.05 -15.87 6.03
N LYS A 126 -21.33 -16.94 6.81
CA LYS A 126 -21.00 -16.97 8.24
C LYS A 126 -19.50 -16.88 8.48
N GLN A 127 -18.71 -17.59 7.67
CA GLN A 127 -17.24 -17.53 7.75
C GLN A 127 -16.73 -16.13 7.38
N ALA A 128 -17.23 -15.55 6.27
CA ALA A 128 -16.88 -14.20 5.84
C ALA A 128 -17.16 -13.16 6.92
N ASN A 129 -18.34 -13.22 7.55
CA ASN A 129 -18.70 -12.35 8.68
C ASN A 129 -17.75 -12.53 9.88
N GLN A 130 -17.40 -13.77 10.24
CA GLN A 130 -16.49 -14.03 11.35
C GLN A 130 -15.09 -13.50 11.06
N GLU A 131 -14.57 -13.67 9.85
CA GLU A 131 -13.29 -13.12 9.43
C GLU A 131 -13.31 -11.59 9.43
N ALA A 132 -14.40 -10.96 8.95
CA ALA A 132 -14.56 -9.51 8.99
C ALA A 132 -14.59 -8.97 10.44
N LEU A 133 -15.25 -9.65 11.37
CA LEU A 133 -15.23 -9.32 12.80
C LEU A 133 -13.84 -9.47 13.40
N ASN A 134 -13.08 -10.49 13.00
CA ASN A 134 -11.70 -10.67 13.44
C ASN A 134 -10.80 -9.55 12.92
N LEU A 135 -10.96 -9.12 11.67
CA LEU A 135 -10.24 -7.97 11.12
C LEU A 135 -10.60 -6.67 11.84
N LEU A 136 -11.88 -6.44 12.19
CA LEU A 136 -12.27 -5.28 13.01
C LEU A 136 -11.54 -5.27 14.36
N ARG A 137 -11.44 -6.42 15.04
CA ARG A 137 -10.67 -6.52 16.28
C ARG A 137 -9.20 -6.24 16.07
N PHE A 138 -8.61 -6.82 15.02
CA PHE A 138 -7.21 -6.70 14.69
C PHE A 138 -6.79 -5.25 14.43
N VAL A 139 -7.66 -4.45 13.79
CA VAL A 139 -7.40 -3.03 13.53
C VAL A 139 -7.89 -2.10 14.66
N ASN A 140 -8.21 -2.64 15.84
CA ASN A 140 -8.72 -1.91 17.01
C ASN A 140 -10.05 -1.15 16.77
N LEU A 141 -10.95 -1.74 15.98
CA LEU A 141 -12.31 -1.24 15.74
C LEU A 141 -13.38 -2.15 16.38
N THR A 142 -13.05 -2.85 17.47
CA THR A 142 -13.99 -3.69 18.22
C THR A 142 -15.22 -2.89 18.65
N GLY A 143 -16.41 -3.44 18.41
CA GLY A 143 -17.69 -2.78 18.76
C GLY A 143 -18.13 -1.68 17.78
N LYS A 144 -17.37 -1.40 16.71
CA LYS A 144 -17.73 -0.39 15.69
C LYS A 144 -18.25 -1.00 14.39
N GLY A 145 -18.53 -2.30 14.35
CA GLY A 145 -18.95 -3.01 13.14
C GLY A 145 -20.20 -2.41 12.49
N ASP A 146 -21.18 -1.99 13.29
CA ASP A 146 -22.47 -1.46 12.83
C ASP A 146 -22.46 0.05 12.56
N PHE A 147 -21.33 0.74 12.83
CA PHE A 147 -21.22 2.17 12.55
C PHE A 147 -21.04 2.37 11.04
N LEU A 148 -21.78 3.36 10.49
CA LEU A 148 -21.55 3.80 9.11
C LEU A 148 -20.14 4.37 8.98
N ALA A 149 -19.44 4.01 7.91
CA ALA A 149 -18.04 4.41 7.70
C ALA A 149 -17.84 5.92 7.77
N LYS A 150 -18.77 6.73 7.24
CA LYS A 150 -18.74 8.20 7.29
C LYS A 150 -18.82 8.78 8.69
N ASN A 151 -19.34 8.03 9.67
CA ASN A 151 -19.54 8.49 11.06
C ASN A 151 -18.34 8.12 11.95
N LEU A 152 -17.36 7.39 11.43
CA LEU A 152 -16.14 7.08 12.17
C LEU A 152 -15.18 8.28 12.18
N PRO A 153 -14.41 8.49 13.25
CA PRO A 153 -13.28 9.43 13.25
C PRO A 153 -12.27 9.12 12.14
N TYR A 154 -11.53 10.13 11.66
CA TYR A 154 -10.59 9.99 10.55
C TYR A 154 -9.59 8.85 10.74
N GLY A 155 -8.98 8.72 11.91
CA GLY A 155 -8.04 7.64 12.22
C GLY A 155 -8.69 6.24 12.15
N ASP A 156 -9.96 6.12 12.57
CA ASP A 156 -10.71 4.87 12.48
C ASP A 156 -11.09 4.56 11.02
N GLN A 157 -11.42 5.57 10.22
CA GLN A 157 -11.66 5.39 8.78
C GLN A 157 -10.40 4.87 8.08
N ARG A 158 -9.21 5.39 8.43
CA ARG A 158 -7.93 4.90 7.88
C ARG A 158 -7.68 3.44 8.28
N ARG A 159 -7.92 3.08 9.55
CA ARG A 159 -7.82 1.68 10.03
C ARG A 159 -8.81 0.78 9.31
N LEU A 160 -10.04 1.24 9.07
CA LEU A 160 -11.05 0.50 8.32
C LEU A 160 -10.65 0.30 6.85
N GLU A 161 -10.07 1.31 6.20
CA GLU A 161 -9.56 1.19 4.83
C GLU A 161 -8.47 0.12 4.73
N ILE A 162 -7.54 0.10 5.70
CA ILE A 162 -6.52 -0.95 5.80
C ILE A 162 -7.17 -2.32 6.04
N ALA A 163 -8.14 -2.41 6.95
CA ALA A 163 -8.86 -3.67 7.20
C ALA A 163 -9.56 -4.20 5.95
N ARG A 164 -10.17 -3.33 5.16
CA ARG A 164 -10.78 -3.70 3.88
C ARG A 164 -9.74 -4.21 2.87
N ALA A 165 -8.57 -3.58 2.81
CA ALA A 165 -7.48 -4.05 1.96
C ALA A 165 -6.95 -5.42 2.43
N LEU A 166 -6.81 -5.63 3.75
CA LEU A 166 -6.40 -6.90 4.34
C LEU A 166 -7.41 -8.03 4.11
N ALA A 167 -8.69 -7.70 3.96
CA ALA A 167 -9.74 -8.67 3.69
C ALA A 167 -9.54 -9.45 2.37
N SER A 168 -8.76 -8.89 1.43
CA SER A 168 -8.31 -9.61 0.23
C SER A 168 -7.09 -10.52 0.46
N ARG A 169 -6.67 -10.74 1.73
CA ARG A 169 -5.54 -11.60 2.12
C ARG A 169 -4.28 -11.37 1.28
N PRO A 170 -3.77 -10.12 1.24
CA PRO A 170 -2.65 -9.79 0.36
C PRO A 170 -1.33 -10.36 0.87
N LYS A 171 -0.41 -10.68 -0.06
CA LYS A 171 1.02 -10.91 0.21
C LYS A 171 1.77 -9.58 0.34
N VAL A 172 1.32 -8.58 -0.40
CA VAL A 172 1.90 -7.23 -0.43
C VAL A 172 0.79 -6.19 -0.25
N LEU A 173 0.98 -5.32 0.74
CA LEU A 173 0.10 -4.18 1.00
C LEU A 173 0.81 -2.89 0.60
N LEU A 174 0.22 -2.16 -0.35
CA LEU A 174 0.67 -0.84 -0.78
C LEU A 174 -0.06 0.22 0.05
N LEU A 175 0.69 1.06 0.77
CA LEU A 175 0.17 2.16 1.56
C LEU A 175 0.59 3.50 0.92
N ASP A 176 -0.39 4.30 0.53
CA ASP A 176 -0.17 5.58 -0.16
C ASP A 176 -0.41 6.74 0.82
N GLU A 177 0.68 7.33 1.32
CA GLU A 177 0.71 8.42 2.30
C GLU A 177 -0.24 8.20 3.50
N PRO A 178 -0.12 7.07 4.22
CA PRO A 178 -1.08 6.73 5.27
C PRO A 178 -1.04 7.69 6.48
N ALA A 179 0.06 8.41 6.72
CA ALA A 179 0.21 9.36 7.81
C ALA A 179 -0.22 10.80 7.44
N ALA A 180 -0.75 11.03 6.21
CA ALA A 180 -1.16 12.36 5.80
C ALA A 180 -2.25 12.94 6.72
N GLY A 181 -2.03 14.17 7.19
CA GLY A 181 -2.97 14.88 8.08
C GLY A 181 -2.96 14.43 9.55
N MET A 182 -2.09 13.48 9.94
CA MET A 182 -1.98 13.00 11.31
C MET A 182 -1.05 13.85 12.16
N ASN A 183 -1.38 14.00 13.42
CA ASN A 183 -0.48 14.59 14.41
C ASN A 183 0.67 13.63 14.76
N PRO A 184 1.74 14.10 15.47
CA PRO A 184 2.90 13.26 15.77
C PRO A 184 2.60 11.98 16.57
N LYS A 185 1.58 12.02 17.46
CA LYS A 185 1.17 10.84 18.23
C LYS A 185 0.42 9.84 17.35
N GLU A 186 -0.52 10.31 16.56
CA GLU A 186 -1.27 9.48 15.60
C GLU A 186 -0.32 8.81 14.59
N SER A 187 0.69 9.56 14.11
CA SER A 187 1.71 9.01 13.22
C SER A 187 2.54 7.91 13.91
N GLN A 188 2.86 8.08 15.20
CA GLN A 188 3.56 7.04 15.97
C GLN A 188 2.69 5.78 16.14
N ASP A 189 1.42 5.95 16.52
CA ASP A 189 0.46 4.87 16.67
C ASP A 189 0.25 4.12 15.33
N LEU A 190 0.26 4.85 14.21
CA LEU A 190 0.21 4.27 12.87
C LEU A 190 1.48 3.48 12.53
N MET A 191 2.67 4.01 12.84
CA MET A 191 3.93 3.29 12.62
C MET A 191 3.97 1.96 13.37
N ASP A 192 3.55 1.95 14.63
CA ASP A 192 3.51 0.74 15.44
C ASP A 192 2.47 -0.24 14.90
N PHE A 193 1.34 0.27 14.41
CA PHE A 193 0.33 -0.53 13.75
C PHE A 193 0.85 -1.15 12.43
N ILE A 194 1.56 -0.40 11.59
CA ILE A 194 2.15 -0.92 10.34
C ILE A 194 3.18 -2.03 10.62
N ARG A 195 4.02 -1.88 11.65
CA ARG A 195 4.93 -2.95 12.08
C ARG A 195 4.15 -4.19 12.53
N HIS A 196 3.11 -3.99 13.34
CA HIS A 196 2.24 -5.09 13.79
C HIS A 196 1.58 -5.82 12.62
N LEU A 197 1.12 -5.10 11.58
CA LEU A 197 0.59 -5.72 10.35
C LEU A 197 1.62 -6.66 9.70
N ARG A 198 2.86 -6.18 9.50
CA ARG A 198 3.93 -6.99 8.90
C ARG A 198 4.22 -8.23 9.75
N ASP A 199 4.37 -8.04 11.06
CA ASP A 199 4.86 -9.08 11.96
C ASP A 199 3.82 -10.17 12.20
N GLU A 200 2.55 -9.81 12.41
CA GLU A 200 1.48 -10.77 12.71
C GLU A 200 0.91 -11.44 11.45
N LEU A 201 0.69 -10.66 10.40
CA LEU A 201 0.10 -11.19 9.17
C LEU A 201 1.13 -11.72 8.18
N LYS A 202 2.43 -11.56 8.47
CA LYS A 202 3.54 -12.00 7.60
C LYS A 202 3.38 -11.47 6.17
N ILE A 203 3.03 -10.19 6.04
CA ILE A 203 2.89 -9.51 4.74
C ILE A 203 4.04 -8.55 4.50
N THR A 204 4.33 -8.28 3.24
CA THR A 204 5.27 -7.22 2.85
C THR A 204 4.53 -5.90 2.70
N ILE A 205 5.17 -4.82 3.10
CA ILE A 205 4.58 -3.48 3.00
C ILE A 205 5.43 -2.61 2.08
N LEU A 206 4.81 -2.05 1.05
CA LEU A 206 5.41 -1.03 0.20
C LEU A 206 4.70 0.29 0.50
N LEU A 207 5.46 1.28 0.95
CA LEU A 207 4.95 2.54 1.49
C LEU A 207 5.38 3.71 0.63
N ILE A 208 4.46 4.58 0.21
CA ILE A 208 4.77 5.93 -0.23
C ILE A 208 4.58 6.86 0.96
N GLU A 209 5.60 7.63 1.30
CA GLU A 209 5.54 8.65 2.34
C GLU A 209 6.45 9.84 2.02
N HIS A 210 6.08 10.99 2.54
CA HIS A 210 6.88 12.22 2.46
C HIS A 210 7.32 12.72 3.85
N GLN A 211 6.74 12.18 4.93
CA GLN A 211 7.15 12.48 6.30
C GLN A 211 8.40 11.67 6.68
N MET A 212 9.57 12.31 6.65
CA MET A 212 10.85 11.65 6.94
C MET A 212 10.85 10.92 8.29
N ARG A 213 10.18 11.47 9.31
CA ARG A 213 10.05 10.81 10.61
C ARG A 213 9.40 9.42 10.51
N VAL A 214 8.35 9.27 9.70
CA VAL A 214 7.69 7.98 9.47
C VAL A 214 8.62 7.06 8.72
N VAL A 215 9.20 7.54 7.60
CA VAL A 215 10.11 6.75 6.76
C VAL A 215 11.28 6.21 7.58
N MET A 216 11.99 7.09 8.31
CA MET A 216 13.14 6.69 9.14
C MET A 216 12.73 5.78 10.29
N GLY A 217 11.49 5.93 10.78
CA GLY A 217 10.99 5.17 11.92
C GLY A 217 10.67 3.71 11.63
N ILE A 218 10.16 3.38 10.41
CA ILE A 218 9.62 2.04 10.14
C ILE A 218 10.26 1.30 8.97
N SER A 219 10.96 2.01 8.06
CA SER A 219 11.47 1.39 6.85
C SER A 219 12.74 0.60 7.09
N GLU A 220 12.85 -0.55 6.46
CA GLU A 220 14.08 -1.35 6.41
C GLU A 220 14.89 -1.01 5.16
N GLN A 221 14.22 -0.57 4.12
CA GLN A 221 14.80 -0.11 2.86
C GLN A 221 14.05 1.11 2.34
N VAL A 222 14.75 2.05 1.76
CA VAL A 222 14.19 3.26 1.16
C VAL A 222 14.70 3.42 -0.25
N THR A 223 13.78 3.61 -1.20
CA THR A 223 14.08 4.02 -2.59
C THR A 223 13.66 5.46 -2.78
N VAL A 224 14.54 6.27 -3.35
CA VAL A 224 14.27 7.68 -3.64
C VAL A 224 14.09 7.87 -5.13
N LEU A 225 12.95 8.45 -5.48
CA LEU A 225 12.66 8.85 -6.85
C LEU A 225 12.78 10.37 -6.99
N ASP A 226 13.31 10.80 -8.14
CA ASP A 226 13.28 12.19 -8.57
C ASP A 226 13.12 12.23 -10.10
N TYR A 227 12.17 13.05 -10.59
CA TYR A 227 11.81 13.16 -12.02
C TYR A 227 11.68 11.80 -12.73
N GLY A 228 11.04 10.82 -12.07
CA GLY A 228 10.79 9.49 -12.64
C GLY A 228 11.98 8.52 -12.59
N LYS A 229 13.10 8.90 -12.01
CA LYS A 229 14.33 8.09 -11.90
C LYS A 229 14.63 7.73 -10.45
N LYS A 230 15.23 6.58 -10.25
CA LYS A 230 15.79 6.21 -8.95
C LYS A 230 17.14 6.91 -8.77
N ILE A 231 17.22 7.79 -7.76
CA ILE A 231 18.46 8.55 -7.46
C ILE A 231 19.23 7.95 -6.28
N ALA A 232 18.57 7.21 -5.39
CA ALA A 232 19.21 6.51 -4.28
C ALA A 232 18.36 5.30 -3.84
N GLU A 233 19.04 4.32 -3.24
CA GLU A 233 18.40 3.19 -2.56
C GLU A 233 19.35 2.71 -1.46
N GLY A 234 18.81 2.42 -0.27
CA GLY A 234 19.61 1.96 0.87
C GLY A 234 18.84 1.95 2.17
N LEU A 235 19.57 1.81 3.28
CA LEU A 235 19.02 1.95 4.62
C LEU A 235 18.53 3.39 4.84
N PRO A 236 17.52 3.61 5.69
CA PRO A 236 17.04 4.96 6.00
C PRO A 236 18.16 5.95 6.37
N SER A 237 19.12 5.52 7.21
CA SER A 237 20.26 6.34 7.61
C SER A 237 21.19 6.72 6.46
N GLU A 238 21.40 5.81 5.50
CA GLU A 238 22.23 6.07 4.31
C GLU A 238 21.55 7.07 3.37
N VAL A 239 20.25 6.87 3.14
CA VAL A 239 19.45 7.74 2.27
C VAL A 239 19.35 9.16 2.83
N GLN A 240 19.19 9.31 4.14
CA GLN A 240 19.12 10.61 4.81
C GLN A 240 20.38 11.46 4.59
N CYS A 241 21.54 10.82 4.48
CA CYS A 241 22.83 11.47 4.34
C CYS A 241 23.30 11.58 2.87
N ASN A 242 22.53 11.07 1.93
CA ASN A 242 22.90 11.09 0.51
C ASN A 242 22.78 12.50 -0.07
N PRO A 243 23.88 13.07 -0.63
CA PRO A 243 23.88 14.44 -1.18
C PRO A 243 22.86 14.64 -2.30
N GLN A 244 22.64 13.64 -3.16
CA GLN A 244 21.66 13.72 -4.25
C GLN A 244 20.23 13.79 -3.70
N VAL A 245 19.94 13.06 -2.61
CA VAL A 245 18.64 13.10 -1.94
C VAL A 245 18.41 14.46 -1.31
N ILE A 246 19.43 15.00 -0.61
CA ILE A 246 19.34 16.33 0.02
C ILE A 246 19.09 17.39 -1.05
N GLU A 247 19.82 17.35 -2.17
CA GLU A 247 19.65 18.29 -3.29
C GLU A 247 18.24 18.19 -3.91
N ALA A 248 17.70 16.99 -4.08
CA ALA A 248 16.36 16.77 -4.63
C ALA A 248 15.24 17.40 -3.76
N TYR A 249 15.42 17.46 -2.43
CA TYR A 249 14.42 18.03 -1.50
C TYR A 249 14.63 19.52 -1.22
N LEU A 250 15.88 20.00 -1.15
CA LEU A 250 16.20 21.37 -0.75
C LEU A 250 16.57 22.29 -1.92
N GLY A 251 16.77 21.72 -3.12
CA GLY A 251 17.22 22.44 -4.32
C GLY A 251 18.75 22.55 -4.41
N LYS A 252 19.21 22.90 -5.62
CA LYS A 252 20.63 23.04 -5.94
C LYS A 252 21.30 24.11 -5.07
N GLY A 253 22.45 23.76 -4.50
CA GLY A 253 23.25 24.67 -3.69
C GLY A 253 23.01 24.63 -2.19
N SER A 254 22.11 23.75 -1.72
CA SER A 254 21.96 23.51 -0.29
C SER A 254 23.14 22.70 0.22
N ALA A 255 24.03 23.35 0.99
CA ALA A 255 25.17 22.67 1.61
C ALA A 255 24.65 21.57 2.56
N ALA A 256 24.84 20.32 2.18
CA ALA A 256 24.59 19.19 3.05
C ALA A 256 25.43 19.36 4.33
N LYS A 257 24.76 19.58 5.48
CA LYS A 257 25.46 19.39 6.75
C LYS A 257 25.85 17.92 6.80
N PRO A 258 27.13 17.59 7.01
CA PRO A 258 27.50 16.18 7.15
C PRO A 258 26.66 15.57 8.29
N CYS A 259 26.01 14.43 8.03
CA CYS A 259 25.42 13.64 9.10
C CYS A 259 26.54 13.29 10.06
N ALA A 260 26.46 13.73 11.31
CA ALA A 260 27.39 13.31 12.35
C ALA A 260 27.27 11.79 12.48
N ALA A 261 28.43 11.12 12.41
CA ALA A 261 28.58 9.69 12.64
C ALA A 261 28.21 9.31 14.07
#